data_d9d54d5ec8bb0ffcc6babd743a9abe5a
#
_entry.id   d9d54d5ec8bb0ffcc6babd743a9abe5a
#
_cell.length_a   1.000
_cell.length_b   1.000
_cell.length_c   1.000
_cell.angle_alpha   90.00
_cell.angle_beta   90.00
_cell.angle_gamma   90.00
#
_symmetry.space_group_name_H-M   'P 1'
#
loop_
_entity.id
_entity.type
_entity.pdbx_description
1 polymer ?
#
loop_
_entity_poly.entity_id
_entity_poly.type
_entity_poly.pdbx_seq_one_letter_code
_entity_poly.pdbx_strand_id
1 'polypeptide(L)'
;MRLLIKQRVFSWTDTFDIYDETGNPKYFVKGELFSLGHRLHVYDASGQEIGLVRGKLALLPVFEIELHGAYLGRIEKRFTLFRPKYDLEYRGWRAEGDFLGWNYDVYEACCVAVHVTKEPFHWGDTYVIDFSNPADELPALLLVLAIDAANCSGS
;
A
#
# COMPACT_ATOMS: atom_id res chain seq x y z
N MET A 1 -1.95 11.41 11.80
CA MET A 1 -2.03 9.96 12.13
C MET A 1 -1.07 9.22 11.21
N ARG A 2 -0.42 8.22 11.74
CA ARG A 2 0.65 7.51 11.03
C ARG A 2 0.52 6.01 11.17
N LEU A 3 0.85 5.31 10.09
CA LEU A 3 1.19 3.89 10.11
C LEU A 3 2.67 3.73 9.78
N LEU A 4 3.31 2.78 10.44
CA LEU A 4 4.74 2.50 10.28
C LEU A 4 4.95 1.09 9.75
N ILE A 5 5.79 0.96 8.72
CA ILE A 5 6.21 -0.32 8.15
C ILE A 5 7.72 -0.43 8.34
N LYS A 6 8.17 -1.35 9.20
CA LYS A 6 9.59 -1.50 9.58
C LYS A 6 10.42 -2.29 8.57
N GLN A 7 9.79 -2.83 7.52
CA GLN A 7 10.49 -3.57 6.47
C GLN A 7 9.77 -3.42 5.13
N ARG A 8 10.51 -3.56 4.05
CA ARG A 8 9.92 -3.64 2.71
C ARG A 8 9.14 -4.93 2.54
N VAL A 9 8.10 -4.90 1.74
CA VAL A 9 7.45 -6.09 1.20
C VAL A 9 8.37 -6.66 0.12
N PHE A 10 9.26 -7.59 0.49
CA PHE A 10 10.22 -8.18 -0.45
C PHE A 10 9.65 -9.34 -1.25
N SER A 11 8.61 -9.97 -0.74
CA SER A 11 8.03 -11.17 -1.31
C SER A 11 6.53 -11.21 -1.05
N TRP A 12 5.79 -11.73 -2.02
CA TRP A 12 4.38 -12.02 -1.88
C TRP A 12 4.06 -13.13 -0.87
N THR A 13 5.08 -13.79 -0.34
CA THR A 13 4.94 -14.82 0.70
C THR A 13 5.32 -14.32 2.09
N ASP A 14 5.79 -13.08 2.20
CA ASP A 14 6.22 -12.54 3.49
C ASP A 14 5.02 -12.22 4.38
N THR A 15 5.27 -12.32 5.68
CA THR A 15 4.35 -11.87 6.73
C THR A 15 5.04 -10.79 7.54
N PHE A 16 4.33 -9.71 7.85
CA PHE A 16 4.89 -8.61 8.63
C PHE A 16 3.81 -7.81 9.35
N ASP A 17 4.24 -7.09 10.38
CA ASP A 17 3.38 -6.22 11.16
C ASP A 17 3.40 -4.79 10.64
N ILE A 18 2.26 -4.13 10.72
CA ILE A 18 2.09 -2.69 10.55
C ILE A 18 1.86 -2.09 11.94
N TYR A 19 2.60 -1.05 12.25
CA TYR A 19 2.59 -0.42 13.57
C TYR A 19 1.86 0.92 13.54
N ASP A 20 1.30 1.31 14.67
CA ASP A 20 0.78 2.66 14.89
C ASP A 20 1.92 3.65 15.16
N GLU A 21 1.59 4.93 15.31
CA GLU A 21 2.56 6.00 15.57
C GLU A 21 3.28 5.88 16.91
N THR A 22 2.76 5.08 17.85
CA THR A 22 3.39 4.79 19.14
C THR A 22 4.31 3.56 19.08
N GLY A 23 4.32 2.85 17.94
CA GLY A 23 5.14 1.67 17.72
C GLY A 23 4.48 0.36 18.16
N ASN A 24 3.18 0.36 18.45
CA ASN A 24 2.45 -0.85 18.75
C ASN A 24 1.95 -1.54 17.48
N PRO A 25 1.99 -2.88 17.38
CA PRO A 25 1.40 -3.60 16.27
C PRO A 25 -0.10 -3.31 16.15
N LYS A 26 -0.54 -2.89 14.97
CA LYS A 26 -1.94 -2.54 14.69
C LYS A 26 -2.58 -3.48 13.68
N TYR A 27 -1.85 -3.81 12.61
CA TYR A 27 -2.29 -4.71 11.56
C TYR A 27 -1.22 -5.75 11.28
N PHE A 28 -1.64 -6.87 10.72
CA PHE A 28 -0.79 -7.97 10.28
C PHE A 28 -1.04 -8.23 8.80
N VAL A 29 0.02 -8.31 8.00
CA VAL A 29 -0.05 -8.57 6.57
C VAL A 29 0.52 -9.94 6.28
N LYS A 30 -0.22 -10.75 5.52
CA LYS A 30 0.20 -12.07 5.04
C LYS A 30 0.13 -12.13 3.53
N GLY A 31 1.27 -12.42 2.90
CA GLY A 31 1.36 -12.64 1.46
C GLY A 31 0.97 -14.07 1.09
N GLU A 32 0.35 -14.21 -0.07
CA GLU A 32 -0.04 -15.50 -0.64
C GLU A 32 0.23 -15.52 -2.13
N LEU A 33 1.03 -16.49 -2.56
CA LEU A 33 1.40 -16.69 -3.96
C LEU A 33 0.53 -17.80 -4.57
N PHE A 34 -0.34 -17.44 -5.51
CA PHE A 34 -1.09 -18.39 -6.31
C PHE A 34 -0.59 -18.42 -7.76
N SER A 35 -0.84 -19.51 -8.45
CA SER A 35 -0.47 -19.71 -9.86
C SER A 35 -1.06 -18.66 -10.82
N LEU A 36 -2.12 -17.97 -10.44
CA LEU A 36 -2.84 -16.98 -11.25
C LEU A 36 -2.79 -15.54 -10.69
N GLY A 37 -1.95 -15.26 -9.70
CA GLY A 37 -1.82 -13.93 -9.13
C GLY A 37 -1.32 -13.93 -7.70
N HIS A 38 -0.99 -12.75 -7.24
CA HIS A 38 -0.49 -12.51 -5.91
C HIS A 38 -1.59 -11.89 -5.05
N ARG A 39 -1.64 -12.24 -3.77
CA ARG A 39 -2.57 -11.68 -2.79
C ARG A 39 -1.85 -11.27 -1.53
N LEU A 40 -2.24 -10.11 -0.99
CA LEU A 40 -1.83 -9.64 0.34
C LEU A 40 -3.08 -9.50 1.19
N HIS A 41 -3.12 -10.25 2.28
CA HIS A 41 -4.22 -10.22 3.24
C HIS A 41 -3.83 -9.33 4.42
N VAL A 42 -4.72 -8.44 4.83
CA VAL A 42 -4.53 -7.56 5.98
C VAL A 42 -5.50 -7.96 7.07
N TYR A 43 -4.96 -8.23 8.25
CA TYR A 43 -5.71 -8.63 9.45
C TYR A 43 -5.60 -7.55 10.53
N ASP A 44 -6.66 -7.39 11.30
CA ASP A 44 -6.62 -6.55 12.51
C ASP A 44 -6.01 -7.30 13.71
N ALA A 45 -5.93 -6.62 14.85
CA ALA A 45 -5.36 -7.19 16.07
C ALA A 45 -6.14 -8.38 16.62
N SER A 46 -7.40 -8.57 16.23
CA SER A 46 -8.22 -9.74 16.60
C SER A 46 -8.01 -10.95 15.68
N GLY A 47 -7.24 -10.77 14.59
CA GLY A 47 -7.03 -11.79 13.56
C GLY A 47 -8.13 -11.83 12.50
N GLN A 48 -9.02 -10.85 12.46
CA GLN A 48 -10.04 -10.73 11.43
C GLN A 48 -9.44 -10.12 10.17
N GLU A 49 -9.68 -10.74 9.01
CA GLU A 49 -9.29 -10.17 7.72
C GLU A 49 -10.15 -8.93 7.42
N ILE A 50 -9.48 -7.80 7.26
CA ILE A 50 -10.12 -6.51 7.02
C ILE A 50 -9.79 -5.91 5.66
N GLY A 51 -8.74 -6.39 5.01
CA GLY A 51 -8.32 -5.88 3.70
C GLY A 51 -7.67 -6.96 2.85
N LEU A 52 -7.79 -6.79 1.54
CA LEU A 52 -7.19 -7.68 0.55
C LEU A 52 -6.68 -6.86 -0.63
N VAL A 53 -5.43 -7.12 -1.03
CA VAL A 53 -4.86 -6.66 -2.30
C VAL A 53 -4.70 -7.86 -3.21
N ARG A 54 -5.31 -7.79 -4.39
CA ARG A 54 -5.27 -8.87 -5.38
C ARG A 54 -4.60 -8.38 -6.66
N GLY A 55 -3.44 -8.91 -7.00
CA GLY A 55 -2.76 -8.66 -8.27
C GLY A 55 -3.49 -9.35 -9.43
N LYS A 56 -3.60 -8.67 -10.55
CA LYS A 56 -4.18 -9.19 -11.79
C LYS A 56 -3.10 -9.41 -12.83
N LEU A 57 -3.25 -10.46 -13.62
CA LEU A 57 -2.42 -10.67 -14.80
C LEU A 57 -2.79 -9.63 -15.86
N ALA A 58 -1.87 -8.68 -16.07
CA ALA A 58 -2.01 -7.63 -17.07
C ALA A 58 -0.63 -7.23 -17.60
N LEU A 59 -0.62 -6.53 -18.74
CA LEU A 59 0.63 -6.02 -19.33
C LEU A 59 1.32 -5.00 -18.41
N LEU A 60 0.54 -4.24 -17.64
CA LEU A 60 0.98 -3.33 -16.60
C LEU A 60 0.43 -3.79 -15.25
N PRO A 61 1.10 -3.49 -14.13
CA PRO A 61 0.59 -3.83 -12.82
C PRO A 61 -0.81 -3.27 -12.58
N VAL A 62 -1.74 -4.17 -12.29
CA VAL A 62 -3.12 -3.87 -11.93
C VAL A 62 -3.46 -4.64 -10.67
N PHE A 63 -4.04 -3.93 -9.69
CA PHE A 63 -4.49 -4.54 -8.44
C PHE A 63 -5.95 -4.17 -8.18
N GLU A 64 -6.67 -5.09 -7.58
CA GLU A 64 -7.98 -4.81 -6.99
C GLU A 64 -7.84 -4.84 -5.48
N ILE A 65 -8.50 -3.92 -4.80
CA ILE A 65 -8.50 -3.85 -3.35
C ILE A 65 -9.90 -4.05 -2.80
N GLU A 66 -9.97 -4.82 -1.74
CA GLU A 66 -11.18 -5.07 -0.97
C GLU A 66 -10.99 -4.58 0.46
N LEU A 67 -12.02 -4.00 1.04
CA LEU A 67 -12.06 -3.56 2.42
C LEU A 67 -13.32 -4.10 3.08
N HIS A 68 -13.15 -4.81 4.19
CA HIS A 68 -14.25 -5.50 4.90
C HIS A 68 -15.10 -6.41 4.00
N GLY A 69 -14.43 -7.12 3.07
CA GLY A 69 -15.08 -8.03 2.14
C GLY A 69 -15.78 -7.38 0.95
N ALA A 70 -15.74 -6.03 0.85
CA ALA A 70 -16.32 -5.28 -0.25
C ALA A 70 -15.26 -4.72 -1.18
N TYR A 71 -15.51 -4.76 -2.50
CA TYR A 71 -14.65 -4.13 -3.49
C TYR A 71 -14.55 -2.63 -3.23
N LEU A 72 -13.31 -2.13 -3.07
CA LEU A 72 -13.06 -0.72 -2.81
C LEU A 72 -12.65 0.04 -4.07
N GLY A 73 -11.84 -0.59 -4.92
CA GLY A 73 -11.38 0.04 -6.13
C GLY A 73 -10.28 -0.75 -6.82
N ARG A 74 -9.87 -0.26 -7.99
CA ARG A 74 -8.81 -0.80 -8.83
C ARG A 74 -7.65 0.16 -8.85
N ILE A 75 -6.45 -0.36 -8.68
CA ILE A 75 -5.19 0.37 -8.75
C ILE A 75 -4.54 0.05 -10.08
N GLU A 76 -4.23 1.06 -10.88
CA GLU A 76 -3.56 0.92 -12.15
C GLU A 76 -2.30 1.78 -12.21
N LYS A 77 -1.19 1.17 -12.63
CA LYS A 77 0.02 1.89 -12.97
C LYS A 77 -0.16 2.55 -14.33
N ARG A 78 0.07 3.85 -14.40
CA ARG A 78 0.10 4.60 -15.65
C ARG A 78 1.50 5.10 -15.95
N PHE A 79 1.94 4.93 -17.20
CA PHE A 79 3.14 5.58 -17.70
C PHE A 79 2.77 6.92 -18.28
N THR A 80 3.37 7.98 -17.73
CA THR A 80 3.43 9.28 -18.37
C THR A 80 4.79 9.44 -19.05
N LEU A 81 4.96 10.47 -19.89
CA LEU A 81 6.21 10.70 -20.65
C LEU A 81 7.47 10.75 -19.76
N PHE A 82 7.34 11.04 -18.46
CA PHE A 82 8.47 11.29 -17.58
C PHE A 82 8.49 10.51 -16.27
N ARG A 83 7.33 10.07 -15.75
CA ARG A 83 7.25 9.40 -14.44
C ARG A 83 6.07 8.45 -14.35
N PRO A 84 6.22 7.29 -13.68
CA PRO A 84 5.08 6.43 -13.38
C PRO A 84 4.13 7.12 -12.40
N LYS A 85 2.83 6.84 -12.55
CA LYS A 85 1.76 7.25 -11.64
C LYS A 85 0.90 6.03 -11.33
N TYR A 86 0.25 6.05 -10.17
CA TYR A 86 -0.75 5.06 -9.81
C TYR A 86 -2.09 5.76 -9.59
N ASP A 87 -3.12 5.29 -10.28
CA ASP A 87 -4.49 5.75 -10.07
C ASP A 87 -5.25 4.70 -9.27
N LEU A 88 -6.01 5.15 -8.28
CA LEU A 88 -6.95 4.35 -7.52
C LEU A 88 -8.37 4.88 -7.76
N GLU A 89 -9.29 4.01 -8.13
CA GLU A 89 -10.71 4.38 -8.34
C GLU A 89 -11.38 4.91 -7.08
N TYR A 90 -10.89 4.55 -5.89
CA TYR A 90 -11.38 5.09 -4.63
C TYR A 90 -11.16 6.61 -4.56
N ARG A 91 -12.26 7.37 -4.57
CA ARG A 91 -12.28 8.85 -4.48
C ARG A 91 -11.40 9.55 -5.52
N GLY A 92 -11.07 8.88 -6.62
CA GLY A 92 -10.21 9.46 -7.66
C GLY A 92 -8.77 9.71 -7.20
N TRP A 93 -8.27 8.91 -6.27
CA TRP A 93 -6.91 9.05 -5.75
C TRP A 93 -5.85 8.81 -6.83
N ARG A 94 -4.81 9.61 -6.77
CA ARG A 94 -3.66 9.53 -7.66
C ARG A 94 -2.37 9.62 -6.87
N ALA A 95 -1.52 8.61 -6.94
CA ALA A 95 -0.20 8.61 -6.31
C ALA A 95 0.86 9.07 -7.29
N GLU A 96 1.69 10.02 -6.87
CA GLU A 96 2.78 10.62 -7.65
C GLU A 96 4.03 10.82 -6.79
N GLY A 97 5.20 10.55 -7.34
CA GLY A 97 6.48 10.78 -6.70
C GLY A 97 7.50 9.69 -6.94
N ASP A 98 8.44 9.55 -6.03
CA ASP A 98 9.49 8.51 -6.08
C ASP A 98 9.01 7.25 -5.34
N PHE A 99 8.40 6.33 -6.08
CA PHE A 99 7.90 5.07 -5.50
C PHE A 99 9.00 4.12 -5.07
N LEU A 100 10.15 4.13 -5.76
CA LEU A 100 11.29 3.28 -5.42
C LEU A 100 11.99 3.77 -4.16
N GLY A 101 12.05 5.09 -3.97
CA GLY A 101 12.64 5.73 -2.81
C GLY A 101 11.68 5.91 -1.64
N TRP A 102 10.42 5.50 -1.79
CA TRP A 102 9.38 5.71 -0.76
C TRP A 102 9.26 7.17 -0.34
N ASN A 103 9.09 8.04 -1.34
CA ASN A 103 8.84 9.46 -1.13
C ASN A 103 7.83 9.93 -2.18
N TYR A 104 6.56 9.80 -1.85
CA TYR A 104 5.47 10.14 -2.75
C TYR A 104 4.21 10.59 -2.02
N ASP A 105 3.36 11.29 -2.75
CA ASP A 105 2.08 11.80 -2.26
C ASP A 105 0.92 11.11 -2.97
N VAL A 106 -0.19 10.95 -2.24
CA VAL A 106 -1.48 10.56 -2.78
C VAL A 106 -2.40 11.76 -2.77
N TYR A 107 -2.86 12.13 -3.94
CA TYR A 107 -3.73 13.28 -4.15
C TYR A 107 -5.20 12.84 -4.27
N GLU A 108 -6.06 13.59 -3.60
CA GLU A 108 -7.49 13.63 -3.86
C GLU A 108 -7.81 15.00 -4.45
N ALA A 109 -8.20 15.05 -5.73
CA ALA A 109 -8.26 16.30 -6.49
C ALA A 109 -6.93 17.09 -6.42
N CYS A 110 -6.95 18.28 -5.81
CA CYS A 110 -5.76 19.13 -5.65
C CYS A 110 -5.09 19.04 -4.27
N CYS A 111 -5.63 18.23 -3.37
CA CYS A 111 -5.16 18.14 -1.99
C CYS A 111 -4.39 16.85 -1.76
N VAL A 112 -3.33 16.93 -0.96
CA VAL A 112 -2.60 15.74 -0.49
C VAL A 112 -3.42 15.06 0.60
N ALA A 113 -3.89 13.85 0.33
CA ALA A 113 -4.62 13.03 1.29
C ALA A 113 -3.67 12.16 2.13
N VAL A 114 -2.60 11.66 1.51
CA VAL A 114 -1.63 10.77 2.15
C VAL A 114 -0.22 11.16 1.71
N HIS A 115 0.70 11.16 2.64
CA HIS A 115 2.13 11.34 2.37
C HIS A 115 2.89 10.09 2.81
N VAL A 116 3.74 9.56 1.93
CA VAL A 116 4.54 8.37 2.19
C VAL A 116 6.00 8.75 2.16
N THR A 117 6.72 8.47 3.25
CA THR A 117 8.14 8.76 3.38
C THR A 117 8.91 7.59 3.97
N LYS A 118 10.22 7.65 3.78
CA LYS A 118 11.17 6.77 4.42
C LYS A 118 11.93 7.57 5.47
N GLU A 119 11.81 7.17 6.72
CA GLU A 119 12.49 7.81 7.83
C GLU A 119 13.54 6.88 8.45
N PRO A 120 14.76 7.37 8.77
CA PRO A 120 15.74 6.58 9.52
C PRO A 120 15.34 6.53 10.99
N PHE A 121 15.07 5.34 11.50
CA PHE A 121 14.86 5.08 12.91
C PHE A 121 16.00 4.27 13.52
N HIS A 122 16.05 4.13 14.83
CA HIS A 122 17.07 3.37 15.57
C HIS A 122 17.17 1.90 15.12
N TRP A 123 16.17 1.37 14.42
CA TRP A 123 16.07 -0.03 13.99
C TRP A 123 16.25 -0.21 12.47
N GLY A 124 16.68 0.85 11.78
CA GLY A 124 16.83 0.89 10.33
C GLY A 124 15.76 1.74 9.65
N ASP A 125 15.64 1.58 8.35
CA ASP A 125 14.69 2.34 7.54
C ASP A 125 13.24 1.94 7.89
N THR A 126 12.45 2.93 8.26
CA THR A 126 11.03 2.77 8.52
C THR A 126 10.24 3.57 7.49
N TYR A 127 9.26 2.92 6.90
CA TYR A 127 8.35 3.56 5.96
C TYR A 127 7.15 4.10 6.72
N VAL A 128 6.82 5.35 6.47
CA VAL A 128 5.79 6.09 7.19
C VAL A 128 4.68 6.46 6.22
N ILE A 129 3.45 6.08 6.57
CA ILE A 129 2.23 6.49 5.87
C ILE A 129 1.55 7.52 6.75
N ASP A 130 1.56 8.78 6.33
CA ASP A 130 0.99 9.91 7.08
C ASP A 130 -0.33 10.34 6.43
N PHE A 131 -1.40 10.43 7.21
CA PHE A 131 -2.74 10.80 6.75
C PHE A 131 -3.47 11.61 7.81
N SER A 132 -4.35 12.52 7.39
CA SER A 132 -5.11 13.40 8.30
C SER A 132 -6.51 12.89 8.61
N ASN A 133 -7.13 12.18 7.66
CA ASN A 133 -8.48 11.65 7.84
C ASN A 133 -8.41 10.18 8.29
N PRO A 134 -8.99 9.82 9.47
CA PRO A 134 -9.01 8.43 9.93
C PRO A 134 -9.63 7.44 8.93
N ALA A 135 -10.59 7.89 8.13
CA ALA A 135 -11.23 7.06 7.10
C ALA A 135 -10.26 6.63 5.98
N ASP A 136 -9.16 7.35 5.80
CA ASP A 136 -8.17 7.08 4.77
C ASP A 136 -7.11 6.05 5.19
N GLU A 137 -7.05 5.66 6.46
CA GLU A 137 -6.02 4.77 7.01
C GLU A 137 -5.91 3.44 6.24
N LEU A 138 -6.99 2.67 6.16
CA LEU A 138 -6.97 1.38 5.48
C LEU A 138 -6.86 1.49 3.95
N PRO A 139 -7.58 2.40 3.28
CA PRO A 139 -7.35 2.65 1.85
C PRO A 139 -5.91 3.05 1.52
N ALA A 140 -5.29 3.89 2.34
CA ALA A 140 -3.89 4.27 2.18
C ALA A 140 -2.94 3.09 2.37
N LEU A 141 -3.15 2.27 3.40
CA LEU A 141 -2.35 1.07 3.62
C LEU A 141 -2.43 0.11 2.43
N LEU A 142 -3.63 -0.20 1.95
CA LEU A 142 -3.83 -1.10 0.81
C LEU A 142 -3.17 -0.57 -0.47
N LEU A 143 -3.26 0.74 -0.72
CA LEU A 143 -2.60 1.38 -1.86
C LEU A 143 -1.08 1.28 -1.77
N VAL A 144 -0.49 1.59 -0.61
CA VAL A 144 0.96 1.52 -0.40
C VAL A 144 1.48 0.09 -0.56
N LEU A 145 0.78 -0.90 -0.01
CA LEU A 145 1.12 -2.31 -0.16
C LEU A 145 1.09 -2.74 -1.64
N ALA A 146 0.09 -2.31 -2.41
CA ALA A 146 -0.01 -2.61 -3.83
C ALA A 146 1.11 -1.96 -4.64
N ILE A 147 1.46 -0.71 -4.36
CA ILE A 147 2.56 0.00 -5.03
C ILE A 147 3.90 -0.68 -4.73
N ASP A 148 4.15 -1.03 -3.49
CA ASP A 148 5.40 -1.70 -3.11
C ASP A 148 5.51 -3.09 -3.77
N ALA A 149 4.44 -3.84 -3.79
CA ALA A 149 4.35 -5.12 -4.47
C ALA A 149 4.60 -4.98 -5.99
N ALA A 150 4.05 -3.94 -6.62
CA ALA A 150 4.28 -3.65 -8.04
C ALA A 150 5.75 -3.36 -8.33
N ASN A 151 6.43 -2.64 -7.44
CA ASN A 151 7.84 -2.30 -7.58
C ASN A 151 8.77 -3.51 -7.38
N CYS A 152 8.39 -4.46 -6.52
CA CYS A 152 9.14 -5.69 -6.29
C CYS A 152 8.98 -6.72 -7.40
N SER A 153 7.88 -6.68 -8.15
CA SER A 153 7.58 -7.64 -9.24
C SER A 153 8.30 -7.34 -10.54
N GLY A 154 8.94 -6.19 -10.66
CA GLY A 154 9.61 -5.69 -11.86
C GLY A 154 11.13 -5.89 -11.90
N SER A 155 11.67 -6.64 -10.96
CA SER A 155 13.11 -6.97 -10.88
C SER A 155 13.38 -8.43 -11.18
#